data_c86111619f9fec09e001f812e291958f
#
_entry.id   c86111619f9fec09e001f812e291958f
#
_cell.length_a   1.000
_cell.length_b   1.000
_cell.length_c   1.000
_cell.angle_alpha   90.00
_cell.angle_beta   90.00
_cell.angle_gamma   90.00
#
_symmetry.space_group_name_H-M   'P 1'
#
loop_
_entity.id
_entity.type
_entity.pdbx_description
1 polymer ?
#
loop_
_entity_poly.entity_id
_entity_poly.type
_entity_poly.pdbx_seq_one_letter_code
_entity_poly.pdbx_strand_id
1 'polypeptide(L)'
;TTLFRSPYRLYIASTILLIIFSVKLKFFLLDWWFSDFLPDARSHVLFPSVIVFIVSVFYSIAVDRIKAEKLQKENEAMQLGMELKFLRSQISPHFLFNILTNLVSLARKKSDHLETSLLMLSGLLRYMLYDAGKKISLQQEVEYLENYIALQKLRFGRDAQIEFNVELAHQETNFNIEPMLLVPFVENAFKHGTGDVDQPFIDISLTVRDGQLIFQVKNKFDTGTDTSKDTNSGIGLSNVRSRLALLYPGRHDLVIHPDKNLFNINLTLKLL
;
A
#
# COMPACT_ATOMS: atom_id res chain seq x y z
N THR A 1 21.77 7.48 -6.67
CA THR A 1 22.39 8.81 -6.82
C THR A 1 23.49 8.88 -7.87
N THR A 2 23.91 7.79 -8.49
CA THR A 2 25.03 7.73 -9.45
C THR A 2 24.60 7.74 -10.94
N LEU A 3 23.34 7.44 -11.25
CA LEU A 3 22.81 7.39 -12.61
C LEU A 3 22.49 8.77 -13.23
N PHE A 4 22.30 9.81 -12.43
CA PHE A 4 21.99 11.17 -12.92
C PHE A 4 23.21 12.03 -13.26
N ARG A 5 24.45 11.58 -12.96
CA ARG A 5 25.66 12.38 -13.24
C ARG A 5 26.16 12.26 -14.68
N SER A 6 25.88 11.19 -15.40
CA SER A 6 26.39 10.94 -16.74
C SER A 6 25.77 11.83 -17.85
N PRO A 7 24.44 12.00 -17.97
CA PRO A 7 23.86 12.81 -19.05
C PRO A 7 24.14 14.31 -18.91
N TYR A 8 24.27 14.81 -17.67
CA TYR A 8 24.58 16.23 -17.41
C TYR A 8 25.99 16.61 -17.85
N ARG A 9 26.97 15.76 -17.60
CA ARG A 9 28.34 16.00 -18.03
C ARG A 9 28.49 15.97 -19.56
N LEU A 10 27.76 15.06 -20.22
CA LEU A 10 27.73 14.99 -21.68
C LEU A 10 27.02 16.20 -22.29
N TYR A 11 25.93 16.67 -21.70
CA TYR A 11 25.21 17.86 -22.14
C TYR A 11 26.06 19.12 -21.96
N ILE A 12 26.70 19.32 -20.82
CA ILE A 12 27.58 20.48 -20.56
C ILE A 12 28.79 20.41 -21.52
N ALA A 13 29.38 19.26 -21.69
CA ALA A 13 30.53 19.08 -22.63
C ALA A 13 30.11 19.40 -24.07
N SER A 14 28.94 18.92 -24.52
CA SER A 14 28.46 19.18 -25.89
C SER A 14 28.09 20.65 -26.11
N THR A 15 27.48 21.32 -25.11
CA THR A 15 27.22 22.77 -25.19
C THR A 15 28.49 23.61 -25.21
N ILE A 16 29.48 23.26 -24.40
CA ILE A 16 30.79 23.94 -24.43
C ILE A 16 31.45 23.74 -25.80
N LEU A 17 31.41 22.57 -26.35
CA LEU A 17 32.02 22.23 -27.66
C LEU A 17 31.33 22.99 -28.80
N LEU A 18 29.98 23.10 -28.76
CA LEU A 18 29.16 23.89 -29.68
C LEU A 18 29.47 25.38 -29.62
N ILE A 19 29.70 25.91 -28.44
CA ILE A 19 30.07 27.33 -28.24
C ILE A 19 31.48 27.59 -28.77
N ILE A 20 32.44 26.73 -28.44
CA ILE A 20 33.79 26.87 -28.96
C ILE A 20 33.78 26.81 -30.49
N PHE A 21 33.00 25.90 -31.06
CA PHE A 21 32.83 25.80 -32.51
C PHE A 21 32.20 27.05 -33.11
N SER A 22 31.11 27.52 -32.52
CA SER A 22 30.40 28.75 -32.94
C SER A 22 31.29 30.00 -32.87
N VAL A 23 32.07 30.13 -31.79
CA VAL A 23 33.00 31.26 -31.63
C VAL A 23 34.12 31.18 -32.68
N LYS A 24 34.73 30.01 -32.88
CA LYS A 24 35.74 29.83 -33.91
C LYS A 24 35.23 30.08 -35.33
N LEU A 25 34.00 29.60 -35.62
CA LEU A 25 33.37 29.84 -36.93
C LEU A 25 33.10 31.33 -37.17
N LYS A 26 32.63 32.04 -36.15
CA LYS A 26 32.40 33.50 -36.23
C LYS A 26 33.72 34.27 -36.45
N PHE A 27 34.78 33.89 -35.74
CA PHE A 27 36.11 34.46 -35.97
C PHE A 27 36.64 34.20 -37.37
N PHE A 28 36.51 32.99 -37.88
CA PHE A 28 36.90 32.61 -39.22
C PHE A 28 36.12 33.40 -40.28
N LEU A 29 34.80 33.56 -40.14
CA LEU A 29 33.98 34.34 -41.08
C LEU A 29 34.25 35.82 -41.01
N LEU A 30 34.53 36.40 -39.82
CA LEU A 30 34.91 37.82 -39.67
C LEU A 30 36.31 38.11 -40.22
N ASP A 31 37.28 37.25 -39.99
CA ASP A 31 38.62 37.39 -40.52
C ASP A 31 38.61 37.27 -42.07
N TRP A 32 37.79 36.35 -42.61
CA TRP A 32 37.69 36.18 -44.05
C TRP A 32 36.97 37.29 -44.79
N TRP A 33 35.97 37.93 -44.13
CA TRP A 33 35.14 38.99 -44.78
C TRP A 33 35.59 40.43 -44.46
N PHE A 34 36.23 40.65 -43.30
CA PHE A 34 36.54 41.99 -42.78
C PHE A 34 38.01 42.14 -42.31
N SER A 35 38.95 41.45 -42.92
CA SER A 35 40.37 41.39 -42.48
C SER A 35 41.03 42.76 -42.29
N ASP A 36 40.54 43.81 -42.97
CA ASP A 36 41.16 45.13 -42.96
C ASP A 36 40.39 46.22 -42.16
N PHE A 37 39.22 45.93 -41.59
CA PHE A 37 38.33 47.00 -41.10
C PHE A 37 38.11 47.08 -39.58
N LEU A 38 38.46 46.07 -38.76
CA LEU A 38 38.10 46.07 -37.33
C LEU A 38 39.21 45.45 -36.45
N PRO A 39 40.07 46.28 -35.85
CA PRO A 39 41.09 45.84 -34.90
C PRO A 39 40.54 45.22 -33.61
N ASP A 40 39.27 45.55 -33.22
CA ASP A 40 38.59 45.10 -31.98
C ASP A 40 37.50 44.06 -32.18
N ALA A 41 37.42 43.40 -33.32
CA ALA A 41 36.39 42.43 -33.64
C ALA A 41 36.27 41.29 -32.59
N ARG A 42 37.32 40.98 -31.86
CA ARG A 42 37.36 39.94 -30.81
C ARG A 42 36.42 40.24 -29.64
N SER A 43 36.40 41.46 -29.13
CA SER A 43 35.55 41.86 -28.01
C SER A 43 34.05 41.82 -28.36
N HIS A 44 33.70 42.21 -29.60
CA HIS A 44 32.32 42.24 -30.09
C HIS A 44 31.72 40.86 -30.31
N VAL A 45 32.53 39.80 -30.43
CA VAL A 45 32.07 38.41 -30.60
C VAL A 45 32.07 37.62 -29.29
N LEU A 46 33.10 37.83 -28.46
CA LEU A 46 33.26 37.05 -27.23
C LEU A 46 32.22 37.43 -26.18
N PHE A 47 32.02 38.74 -25.94
CA PHE A 47 31.12 39.18 -24.89
C PHE A 47 29.64 38.75 -25.07
N PRO A 48 29.01 38.92 -26.25
CA PRO A 48 27.65 38.39 -26.45
C PRO A 48 27.57 36.86 -26.36
N SER A 49 28.61 36.14 -26.80
CA SER A 49 28.63 34.70 -26.75
C SER A 49 28.68 34.14 -25.31
N VAL A 50 29.41 34.81 -24.43
CA VAL A 50 29.44 34.49 -22.99
C VAL A 50 28.10 34.75 -22.34
N ILE A 51 27.42 35.89 -22.66
CA ILE A 51 26.10 36.20 -22.13
C ILE A 51 25.08 35.12 -22.55
N VAL A 52 25.05 34.77 -23.83
CA VAL A 52 24.14 33.70 -24.37
C VAL A 52 24.39 32.38 -23.65
N PHE A 53 25.66 32.03 -23.40
CA PHE A 53 26.00 30.84 -22.63
C PHE A 53 25.44 30.86 -21.22
N ILE A 54 25.69 31.97 -20.48
CA ILE A 54 25.20 32.13 -19.10
C ILE A 54 23.68 32.00 -19.08
N VAL A 55 22.97 32.68 -19.98
CA VAL A 55 21.50 32.62 -20.07
C VAL A 55 21.03 31.21 -20.39
N SER A 56 21.69 30.52 -21.31
CA SER A 56 21.37 29.12 -21.67
C SER A 56 21.53 28.17 -20.48
N VAL A 57 22.60 28.33 -19.69
CA VAL A 57 22.84 27.51 -18.49
C VAL A 57 21.77 27.79 -17.42
N PHE A 58 21.47 29.07 -17.16
CA PHE A 58 20.42 29.42 -16.21
C PHE A 58 19.05 28.91 -16.65
N TYR A 59 18.72 29.04 -17.95
CA TYR A 59 17.48 28.50 -18.50
C TYR A 59 17.39 26.98 -18.32
N SER A 60 18.45 26.24 -18.65
CA SER A 60 18.51 24.80 -18.46
C SER A 60 18.29 24.39 -17.00
N ILE A 61 18.99 25.04 -16.06
CA ILE A 61 18.83 24.77 -14.62
C ILE A 61 17.39 25.07 -14.16
N ALA A 62 16.81 26.19 -14.62
CA ALA A 62 15.43 26.54 -14.27
C ALA A 62 14.41 25.51 -14.79
N VAL A 63 14.54 25.08 -16.05
CA VAL A 63 13.67 24.07 -16.64
C VAL A 63 13.79 22.74 -15.90
N ASP A 64 15.00 22.32 -15.55
CA ASP A 64 15.22 21.05 -14.84
C ASP A 64 14.67 21.11 -13.40
N ARG A 65 14.77 22.26 -12.72
CA ARG A 65 14.11 22.44 -11.40
C ARG A 65 12.60 22.34 -11.51
N ILE A 66 11.99 23.02 -12.49
CA ILE A 66 10.53 22.94 -12.71
C ILE A 66 10.09 21.52 -13.00
N LYS A 67 10.84 20.77 -13.83
CA LYS A 67 10.54 19.34 -14.12
C LYS A 67 10.67 18.47 -12.87
N ALA A 68 11.72 18.69 -12.07
CA ALA A 68 11.93 17.93 -10.84
C ALA A 68 10.83 18.21 -9.80
N GLU A 69 10.43 19.47 -9.62
CA GLU A 69 9.33 19.85 -8.74
C GLU A 69 7.99 19.26 -9.21
N LYS A 70 7.73 19.27 -10.52
CA LYS A 70 6.53 18.67 -11.09
C LYS A 70 6.48 17.16 -10.83
N LEU A 71 7.58 16.45 -11.09
CA LEU A 71 7.68 15.01 -10.84
C LEU A 71 7.51 14.69 -9.35
N GLN A 72 8.09 15.51 -8.46
CA GLN A 72 7.92 15.34 -7.03
C GLN A 72 6.46 15.49 -6.61
N LYS A 73 5.77 16.54 -7.08
CA LYS A 73 4.34 16.75 -6.79
C LYS A 73 3.45 15.63 -7.35
N GLU A 74 3.77 15.11 -8.53
CA GLU A 74 3.05 13.97 -9.12
C GLU A 74 3.24 12.69 -8.25
N ASN A 75 4.45 12.45 -7.75
CA ASN A 75 4.75 11.33 -6.85
C ASN A 75 4.04 11.49 -5.50
N GLU A 76 4.06 12.68 -4.91
CA GLU A 76 3.33 12.98 -3.66
C GLU A 76 1.83 12.79 -3.83
N ALA A 77 1.25 13.28 -4.94
CA ALA A 77 -0.17 13.09 -5.25
C ALA A 77 -0.52 11.62 -5.47
N MET A 78 0.36 10.86 -6.11
CA MET A 78 0.19 9.41 -6.30
C MET A 78 0.25 8.66 -4.97
N GLN A 79 1.20 9.00 -4.09
CA GLN A 79 1.30 8.42 -2.74
C GLN A 79 0.04 8.72 -1.93
N LEU A 80 -0.42 9.97 -1.91
CA LEU A 80 -1.65 10.37 -1.23
C LEU A 80 -2.88 9.66 -1.79
N GLY A 81 -2.96 9.50 -3.11
CA GLY A 81 -4.03 8.76 -3.78
C GLY A 81 -4.02 7.27 -3.41
N MET A 82 -2.85 6.66 -3.30
CA MET A 82 -2.71 5.27 -2.84
C MET A 82 -3.10 5.14 -1.36
N GLU A 83 -2.70 6.08 -0.52
CA GLU A 83 -3.06 6.12 0.90
C GLU A 83 -4.57 6.28 1.10
N LEU A 84 -5.22 7.20 0.36
CA LEU A 84 -6.67 7.38 0.37
C LEU A 84 -7.40 6.13 -0.16
N LYS A 85 -6.90 5.50 -1.20
CA LYS A 85 -7.46 4.24 -1.73
C LYS A 85 -7.33 3.12 -0.72
N PHE A 86 -6.20 3.06 -0.03
CA PHE A 86 -5.94 2.12 1.06
C PHE A 86 -6.91 2.34 2.23
N LEU A 87 -7.05 3.58 2.73
CA LEU A 87 -7.99 3.92 3.78
C LEU A 87 -9.45 3.56 3.40
N ARG A 88 -9.85 3.84 2.17
CA ARG A 88 -11.18 3.45 1.66
C ARG A 88 -11.35 1.92 1.54
N SER A 89 -10.30 1.18 1.22
CA SER A 89 -10.37 -0.28 1.10
C SER A 89 -10.43 -1.01 2.44
N GLN A 90 -10.09 -0.34 3.54
CA GLN A 90 -10.17 -0.90 4.89
C GLN A 90 -11.61 -1.12 5.35
N ILE A 91 -12.57 -0.42 4.78
CA ILE A 91 -13.99 -0.65 5.03
C ILE A 91 -14.51 -1.50 3.89
N SER A 92 -14.77 -2.78 4.13
CA SER A 92 -15.50 -3.61 3.18
C SER A 92 -16.97 -3.16 3.13
N PRO A 93 -17.43 -2.47 2.06
CA PRO A 93 -18.83 -2.02 1.99
C PRO A 93 -19.79 -3.22 2.08
N HIS A 94 -19.40 -4.33 1.49
CA HIS A 94 -20.17 -5.56 1.51
C HIS A 94 -20.32 -6.12 2.94
N PHE A 95 -19.28 -6.07 3.75
CA PHE A 95 -19.35 -6.45 5.17
C PHE A 95 -20.37 -5.57 5.93
N LEU A 96 -20.25 -4.24 5.79
CA LEU A 96 -21.16 -3.30 6.45
C LEU A 96 -22.62 -3.52 6.03
N PHE A 97 -22.90 -3.67 4.74
CA PHE A 97 -24.26 -3.94 4.27
C PHE A 97 -24.81 -5.24 4.82
N ASN A 98 -24.00 -6.30 4.89
CA ASN A 98 -24.41 -7.58 5.43
C ASN A 98 -24.73 -7.49 6.94
N ILE A 99 -23.90 -6.81 7.72
CA ILE A 99 -24.14 -6.60 9.16
C ILE A 99 -25.40 -5.77 9.38
N LEU A 100 -25.58 -4.67 8.64
CA LEU A 100 -26.80 -3.85 8.75
C LEU A 100 -28.05 -4.66 8.40
N THR A 101 -28.00 -5.49 7.35
CA THR A 101 -29.12 -6.37 6.99
C THR A 101 -29.43 -7.37 8.10
N ASN A 102 -28.40 -7.93 8.75
CA ASN A 102 -28.57 -8.83 9.88
C ASN A 102 -29.18 -8.11 11.10
N LEU A 103 -28.70 -6.90 11.41
CA LEU A 103 -29.26 -6.08 12.48
C LEU A 103 -30.75 -5.76 12.25
N VAL A 104 -31.15 -5.47 11.01
CA VAL A 104 -32.57 -5.30 10.65
C VAL A 104 -33.35 -6.58 10.90
N SER A 105 -32.78 -7.75 10.58
CA SER A 105 -33.41 -9.05 10.86
C SER A 105 -33.60 -9.27 12.39
N LEU A 106 -32.54 -8.99 13.18
CA LEU A 106 -32.60 -9.08 14.64
C LEU A 106 -33.65 -8.14 15.24
N ALA A 107 -33.74 -6.90 14.71
CA ALA A 107 -34.73 -5.93 15.11
C ALA A 107 -36.17 -6.42 14.82
N ARG A 108 -36.40 -6.96 13.62
CA ARG A 108 -37.71 -7.53 13.24
C ARG A 108 -38.12 -8.70 14.12
N LYS A 109 -37.15 -9.53 14.53
CA LYS A 109 -37.36 -10.68 15.41
C LYS A 109 -37.41 -10.29 16.89
N LYS A 110 -37.23 -9.00 17.23
CA LYS A 110 -37.11 -8.50 18.62
C LYS A 110 -36.11 -9.31 19.44
N SER A 111 -34.94 -9.60 18.82
CA SER A 111 -33.93 -10.46 19.43
C SER A 111 -33.15 -9.70 20.52
N ASP A 112 -32.90 -10.37 21.65
CA ASP A 112 -32.07 -9.85 22.74
C ASP A 112 -30.60 -9.58 22.31
N HIS A 113 -30.17 -10.15 21.19
CA HIS A 113 -28.82 -9.92 20.65
C HIS A 113 -28.66 -8.60 19.89
N LEU A 114 -29.75 -7.82 19.66
CA LEU A 114 -29.68 -6.60 18.84
C LEU A 114 -28.77 -5.53 19.46
N GLU A 115 -28.96 -5.24 20.75
CA GLU A 115 -28.18 -4.22 21.46
C GLU A 115 -26.70 -4.56 21.45
N THR A 116 -26.34 -5.80 21.83
CA THR A 116 -24.95 -6.28 21.84
C THR A 116 -24.31 -6.19 20.46
N SER A 117 -25.06 -6.56 19.40
CA SER A 117 -24.57 -6.49 18.02
C SER A 117 -24.34 -5.05 17.55
N LEU A 118 -25.17 -4.10 17.97
CA LEU A 118 -24.98 -2.67 17.69
C LEU A 118 -23.74 -2.11 18.40
N LEU A 119 -23.53 -2.51 19.65
CA LEU A 119 -22.33 -2.11 20.41
C LEU A 119 -21.05 -2.66 19.77
N MET A 120 -21.05 -3.94 19.36
CA MET A 120 -19.92 -4.54 18.63
C MET A 120 -19.64 -3.80 17.31
N LEU A 121 -20.68 -3.52 16.51
CA LEU A 121 -20.51 -2.77 15.27
C LEU A 121 -19.97 -1.35 15.53
N SER A 122 -20.46 -0.67 16.54
CA SER A 122 -19.95 0.65 16.94
C SER A 122 -18.47 0.60 17.31
N GLY A 123 -18.05 -0.44 18.05
CA GLY A 123 -16.64 -0.69 18.39
C GLY A 123 -15.77 -0.89 17.15
N LEU A 124 -16.21 -1.73 16.22
CA LEU A 124 -15.51 -1.97 14.95
C LEU A 124 -15.36 -0.68 14.12
N LEU A 125 -16.44 0.11 13.99
CA LEU A 125 -16.39 1.37 13.26
C LEU A 125 -15.45 2.39 13.91
N ARG A 126 -15.46 2.47 15.25
CA ARG A 126 -14.56 3.34 16.00
C ARG A 126 -13.10 2.98 15.73
N TYR A 127 -12.76 1.70 15.85
CA TYR A 127 -11.41 1.21 15.56
C TYR A 127 -10.97 1.56 14.14
N MET A 128 -11.80 1.31 13.13
CA MET A 128 -11.50 1.62 11.73
C MET A 128 -11.30 3.11 11.46
N LEU A 129 -12.00 3.99 12.18
CA LEU A 129 -11.98 5.43 11.91
C LEU A 129 -10.89 6.17 12.69
N TYR A 130 -10.57 5.73 13.91
CA TYR A 130 -9.69 6.49 14.82
C TYR A 130 -8.30 5.90 14.99
N ASP A 131 -8.14 4.60 14.80
CA ASP A 131 -6.84 3.92 15.02
C ASP A 131 -6.06 3.68 13.71
N ALA A 132 -6.62 4.08 12.58
CA ALA A 132 -5.94 4.03 11.30
C ALA A 132 -4.74 4.99 11.28
N GLY A 133 -3.53 4.44 11.13
CA GLY A 133 -2.29 5.23 11.00
C GLY A 133 -1.40 5.30 12.24
N LYS A 134 -1.77 4.65 13.35
CA LYS A 134 -0.90 4.47 14.53
C LYS A 134 -0.80 2.99 14.85
N LYS A 135 0.37 2.56 15.30
CA LYS A 135 0.50 1.22 15.84
C LYS A 135 -0.38 1.05 17.07
N ILE A 136 -1.03 -0.08 17.15
CA ILE A 136 -1.94 -0.46 18.25
C ILE A 136 -1.36 -1.64 19.02
N SER A 137 -1.88 -1.89 20.23
CA SER A 137 -1.52 -3.09 20.96
C SER A 137 -2.10 -4.35 20.28
N LEU A 138 -1.40 -5.46 20.40
CA LEU A 138 -1.91 -6.74 19.90
C LEU A 138 -3.26 -7.11 20.52
N GLN A 139 -3.49 -6.72 21.77
CA GLN A 139 -4.76 -6.90 22.46
C GLN A 139 -5.91 -6.19 21.72
N GLN A 140 -5.69 -4.97 21.24
CA GLN A 140 -6.72 -4.23 20.47
C GLN A 140 -7.04 -4.89 19.12
N GLU A 141 -6.02 -5.43 18.42
CA GLU A 141 -6.24 -6.18 17.17
C GLU A 141 -7.02 -7.48 17.43
N VAL A 142 -6.72 -8.19 18.53
CA VAL A 142 -7.44 -9.40 18.95
C VAL A 142 -8.89 -9.06 19.30
N GLU A 143 -9.15 -8.02 20.09
CA GLU A 143 -10.49 -7.58 20.44
C GLU A 143 -11.31 -7.20 19.18
N TYR A 144 -10.67 -6.57 18.21
CA TYR A 144 -11.31 -6.29 16.93
C TYR A 144 -11.70 -7.58 16.20
N LEU A 145 -10.79 -8.57 16.15
CA LEU A 145 -11.07 -9.88 15.52
C LEU A 145 -12.19 -10.62 16.24
N GLU A 146 -12.21 -10.61 17.57
CA GLU A 146 -13.28 -11.23 18.36
C GLU A 146 -14.65 -10.64 18.02
N ASN A 147 -14.75 -9.31 18.02
CA ASN A 147 -15.99 -8.60 17.68
C ASN A 147 -16.42 -8.86 16.23
N TYR A 148 -15.46 -8.87 15.29
CA TYR A 148 -15.71 -9.18 13.89
C TYR A 148 -16.26 -10.60 13.71
N ILE A 149 -15.60 -11.59 14.32
CA ILE A 149 -15.99 -13.00 14.24
C ILE A 149 -17.33 -13.23 14.91
N ALA A 150 -17.60 -12.58 16.06
CA ALA A 150 -18.88 -12.67 16.76
C ALA A 150 -20.04 -12.18 15.89
N LEU A 151 -19.87 -11.04 15.21
CA LEU A 151 -20.87 -10.53 14.27
C LEU A 151 -21.08 -11.46 13.06
N GLN A 152 -20.02 -12.08 12.56
CA GLN A 152 -20.14 -13.07 11.48
C GLN A 152 -20.87 -14.35 11.95
N LYS A 153 -20.56 -14.83 13.16
CA LYS A 153 -21.27 -16.00 13.75
C LYS A 153 -22.79 -15.75 13.86
N LEU A 154 -23.21 -14.53 14.20
CA LEU A 154 -24.64 -14.19 14.21
C LEU A 154 -25.31 -14.26 12.83
N ARG A 155 -24.54 -14.05 11.75
CA ARG A 155 -25.03 -14.14 10.37
C ARG A 155 -25.21 -15.59 9.91
N PHE A 156 -24.26 -16.45 10.22
CA PHE A 156 -24.27 -17.85 9.74
C PHE A 156 -24.98 -18.81 10.68
N GLY A 157 -25.26 -18.38 11.93
CA GLY A 157 -25.98 -19.20 12.91
C GLY A 157 -25.20 -20.47 13.27
N ARG A 158 -25.91 -21.61 13.30
CA ARG A 158 -25.32 -22.93 13.61
C ARG A 158 -24.85 -23.70 12.37
N ASP A 159 -25.04 -23.12 11.19
CA ASP A 159 -24.75 -23.81 9.92
C ASP A 159 -23.25 -23.84 9.59
N ALA A 160 -22.44 -23.02 10.25
CA ALA A 160 -20.99 -22.96 10.07
C ALA A 160 -20.26 -23.24 11.40
N GLN A 161 -19.27 -24.15 11.35
CA GLN A 161 -18.36 -24.35 12.48
C GLN A 161 -17.26 -23.30 12.41
N ILE A 162 -17.27 -22.35 13.35
CA ILE A 162 -16.29 -21.24 13.40
C ILE A 162 -15.61 -21.26 14.76
N GLU A 163 -14.30 -21.50 14.77
CA GLU A 163 -13.48 -21.51 15.98
C GLU A 163 -12.45 -20.36 15.93
N PHE A 164 -12.23 -19.74 17.06
CA PHE A 164 -11.17 -18.72 17.23
C PHE A 164 -10.48 -18.95 18.57
N ASN A 165 -9.21 -19.31 18.50
CA ASN A 165 -8.38 -19.65 19.66
C ASN A 165 -7.23 -18.64 19.77
N VAL A 166 -7.09 -18.02 20.94
CA VAL A 166 -6.04 -17.03 21.22
C VAL A 166 -5.21 -17.50 22.41
N GLU A 167 -3.91 -17.64 22.20
CA GLU A 167 -2.94 -17.98 23.25
C GLU A 167 -1.94 -16.83 23.38
N LEU A 168 -2.15 -15.95 24.36
CA LEU A 168 -1.30 -14.81 24.68
C LEU A 168 -0.92 -14.83 26.14
N ALA A 169 0.38 -14.74 26.45
CA ALA A 169 0.82 -14.44 27.80
C ALA A 169 0.52 -12.97 28.14
N HIS A 170 0.26 -12.66 29.41
CA HIS A 170 -0.15 -11.32 29.84
C HIS A 170 0.84 -10.20 29.44
N GLN A 171 2.14 -10.49 29.42
CA GLN A 171 3.18 -9.55 28.98
C GLN A 171 3.26 -9.37 27.46
N GLU A 172 2.62 -10.23 26.65
CA GLU A 172 2.64 -10.21 25.19
C GLU A 172 1.49 -9.38 24.60
N THR A 173 0.50 -9.05 25.41
CA THR A 173 -0.65 -8.22 24.98
C THR A 173 -0.25 -6.80 24.56
N ASN A 174 0.86 -6.28 25.08
CA ASN A 174 1.36 -4.93 24.83
C ASN A 174 2.26 -4.81 23.61
N PHE A 175 2.56 -5.89 22.88
CA PHE A 175 3.26 -5.76 21.61
C PHE A 175 2.47 -4.89 20.64
N ASN A 176 3.19 -4.01 19.93
CA ASN A 176 2.60 -3.12 18.97
C ASN A 176 2.59 -3.74 17.58
N ILE A 177 1.44 -3.71 16.93
CA ILE A 177 1.21 -4.20 15.57
C ILE A 177 0.54 -3.09 14.73
N GLU A 178 0.70 -3.17 13.42
CA GLU A 178 -0.06 -2.30 12.52
C GLU A 178 -1.54 -2.67 12.54
N PRO A 179 -2.46 -1.69 12.65
CA PRO A 179 -3.89 -1.96 12.73
C PRO A 179 -4.41 -2.66 11.48
N MET A 180 -5.44 -3.51 11.66
CA MET A 180 -6.10 -4.24 10.57
C MET A 180 -5.13 -5.08 9.71
N LEU A 181 -4.09 -5.64 10.31
CA LEU A 181 -3.14 -6.50 9.60
C LEU A 181 -3.68 -7.92 9.44
N LEU A 182 -4.40 -8.41 10.45
CA LEU A 182 -4.88 -9.79 10.52
C LEU A 182 -6.29 -9.95 9.93
N VAL A 183 -7.09 -8.91 9.96
CA VAL A 183 -8.50 -8.91 9.50
C VAL A 183 -8.70 -9.41 8.07
N PRO A 184 -7.89 -9.00 7.07
CA PRO A 184 -8.10 -9.44 5.69
C PRO A 184 -8.00 -10.96 5.49
N PHE A 185 -7.24 -11.65 6.33
CA PHE A 185 -7.16 -13.11 6.29
C PHE A 185 -8.46 -13.75 6.78
N VAL A 186 -9.04 -13.18 7.85
CA VAL A 186 -10.31 -13.62 8.41
C VAL A 186 -11.46 -13.30 7.45
N GLU A 187 -11.48 -12.09 6.87
CA GLU A 187 -12.46 -11.72 5.82
C GLU A 187 -12.42 -12.69 4.64
N ASN A 188 -11.22 -13.06 4.19
CA ASN A 188 -11.04 -14.02 3.12
C ASN A 188 -11.62 -15.39 3.47
N ALA A 189 -11.40 -15.87 4.70
CA ALA A 189 -11.94 -17.13 5.17
C ALA A 189 -13.48 -17.12 5.22
N PHE A 190 -14.10 -16.03 5.70
CA PHE A 190 -15.56 -15.90 5.68
C PHE A 190 -16.13 -15.75 4.27
N LYS A 191 -15.44 -15.03 3.39
CA LYS A 191 -15.88 -14.84 2.00
C LYS A 191 -15.93 -16.15 1.22
N HIS A 192 -14.91 -17.00 1.39
CA HIS A 192 -14.72 -18.23 0.60
C HIS A 192 -15.03 -19.51 1.36
N GLY A 193 -15.07 -19.47 2.69
CA GLY A 193 -15.33 -20.62 3.55
C GLY A 193 -16.79 -20.78 3.98
N THR A 194 -17.68 -19.88 3.52
CA THR A 194 -19.11 -19.92 3.81
C THR A 194 -19.91 -19.76 2.50
N GLY A 195 -21.21 -19.91 2.54
CA GLY A 195 -22.06 -19.82 1.35
C GLY A 195 -22.32 -21.20 0.76
N ASP A 196 -21.91 -21.45 -0.47
CA ASP A 196 -22.18 -22.71 -1.19
C ASP A 196 -21.30 -23.91 -0.76
N VAL A 197 -20.54 -23.74 0.33
CA VAL A 197 -19.65 -24.80 0.88
C VAL A 197 -20.46 -25.74 1.76
N ASP A 198 -20.39 -27.04 1.47
CA ASP A 198 -21.00 -28.07 2.32
C ASP A 198 -20.25 -28.18 3.66
N GLN A 199 -21.01 -28.09 4.78
CA GLN A 199 -20.46 -28.06 6.14
C GLN A 199 -19.33 -27.02 6.29
N PRO A 200 -19.64 -25.73 6.24
CA PRO A 200 -18.66 -24.66 6.34
C PRO A 200 -17.83 -24.78 7.64
N PHE A 201 -16.52 -24.68 7.48
CA PHE A 201 -15.58 -24.78 8.60
C PHE A 201 -14.56 -23.66 8.48
N ILE A 202 -14.36 -22.91 9.57
CA ILE A 202 -13.33 -21.88 9.71
C ILE A 202 -12.67 -22.05 11.08
N ASP A 203 -11.36 -22.27 11.07
CA ASP A 203 -10.52 -22.36 12.27
C ASP A 203 -9.46 -21.26 12.20
N ILE A 204 -9.44 -20.42 13.25
CA ILE A 204 -8.52 -19.29 13.38
C ILE A 204 -7.77 -19.47 14.69
N SER A 205 -6.45 -19.40 14.63
CA SER A 205 -5.62 -19.42 15.84
C SER A 205 -4.57 -18.31 15.82
N LEU A 206 -4.35 -17.71 16.97
CA LEU A 206 -3.34 -16.70 17.20
C LEU A 206 -2.55 -17.07 18.45
N THR A 207 -1.25 -17.24 18.29
CA THR A 207 -0.34 -17.58 19.38
C THR A 207 0.86 -16.64 19.34
N VAL A 208 1.30 -16.17 20.49
CA VAL A 208 2.59 -15.47 20.61
C VAL A 208 3.52 -16.27 21.49
N ARG A 209 4.75 -16.48 21.01
CA ARG A 209 5.82 -17.14 21.77
C ARG A 209 7.15 -16.48 21.43
N ASP A 210 7.92 -16.14 22.43
CA ASP A 210 9.26 -15.55 22.28
C ASP A 210 9.31 -14.31 21.37
N GLY A 211 8.29 -13.44 21.45
CA GLY A 211 8.17 -12.24 20.61
C GLY A 211 7.83 -12.51 19.15
N GLN A 212 7.38 -13.73 18.86
CA GLN A 212 6.93 -14.13 17.54
C GLN A 212 5.43 -14.40 17.54
N LEU A 213 4.69 -13.67 16.73
CA LEU A 213 3.28 -13.90 16.44
C LEU A 213 3.16 -15.00 15.38
N ILE A 214 2.35 -16.00 15.66
CA ILE A 214 1.94 -17.06 14.73
C ILE A 214 0.43 -16.94 14.59
N PHE A 215 -0.01 -16.61 13.38
CA PHE A 215 -1.42 -16.47 13.05
C PHE A 215 -1.80 -17.43 11.93
N GLN A 216 -2.77 -18.30 12.20
CA GLN A 216 -3.22 -19.32 11.27
C GLN A 216 -4.70 -19.16 10.99
N VAL A 217 -5.08 -19.31 9.73
CA VAL A 217 -6.47 -19.32 9.29
C VAL A 217 -6.66 -20.50 8.36
N LYS A 218 -7.61 -21.36 8.68
CA LYS A 218 -8.00 -22.53 7.87
C LYS A 218 -9.48 -22.45 7.56
N ASN A 219 -9.85 -22.62 6.31
CA ASN A 219 -11.25 -22.71 5.93
C ASN A 219 -11.46 -23.73 4.82
N LYS A 220 -12.64 -24.34 4.79
CA LYS A 220 -13.09 -25.07 3.62
C LYS A 220 -13.36 -24.12 2.48
N PHE A 221 -13.19 -24.58 1.24
CA PHE A 221 -13.63 -23.89 0.04
C PHE A 221 -14.15 -24.89 -0.98
N ASP A 222 -15.06 -24.45 -1.84
CA ASP A 222 -15.57 -25.30 -2.92
C ASP A 222 -14.66 -25.18 -4.16
N THR A 223 -14.16 -26.30 -4.65
CA THR A 223 -13.34 -26.40 -5.86
C THR A 223 -14.17 -26.38 -7.16
N GLY A 224 -15.51 -26.51 -7.07
CA GLY A 224 -16.42 -26.59 -8.21
C GLY A 224 -16.92 -25.24 -8.74
N THR A 225 -16.77 -24.17 -8.00
CA THR A 225 -17.11 -22.83 -8.48
C THR A 225 -15.93 -22.24 -9.25
N ASP A 226 -16.18 -21.95 -10.54
CA ASP A 226 -15.25 -21.30 -11.45
C ASP A 226 -14.65 -20.02 -10.80
N THR A 227 -13.46 -20.15 -10.22
CA THR A 227 -12.72 -19.05 -9.58
C THR A 227 -12.35 -17.93 -10.56
N SER A 228 -12.70 -18.11 -11.85
CA SER A 228 -12.44 -17.15 -12.93
C SER A 228 -13.37 -15.93 -12.91
N LYS A 229 -14.47 -15.93 -12.13
CA LYS A 229 -15.47 -14.82 -12.16
C LYS A 229 -15.24 -13.71 -11.14
N ASP A 230 -14.44 -13.94 -10.10
CA ASP A 230 -14.17 -12.91 -9.10
C ASP A 230 -12.81 -12.26 -9.36
N THR A 231 -12.76 -11.27 -10.26
CA THR A 231 -11.58 -10.42 -10.52
C THR A 231 -11.05 -9.72 -9.26
N ASN A 232 -11.83 -9.70 -8.17
CA ASN A 232 -11.46 -9.10 -6.88
C ASN A 232 -10.92 -10.12 -5.84
N SER A 233 -10.92 -11.43 -6.14
CA SER A 233 -10.55 -12.46 -5.16
C SER A 233 -9.05 -12.46 -4.78
N GLY A 234 -8.17 -12.02 -5.69
CA GLY A 234 -6.72 -11.93 -5.45
C GLY A 234 -6.24 -10.61 -4.83
N ILE A 235 -7.04 -9.55 -4.90
CA ILE A 235 -6.61 -8.19 -4.54
C ILE A 235 -6.39 -8.04 -3.02
N GLY A 236 -7.22 -8.67 -2.20
CA GLY A 236 -7.12 -8.58 -0.74
C GLY A 236 -5.80 -9.16 -0.21
N LEU A 237 -5.49 -10.40 -0.56
CA LEU A 237 -4.28 -11.07 -0.09
C LEU A 237 -3.00 -10.50 -0.73
N SER A 238 -3.05 -10.03 -1.99
CA SER A 238 -1.91 -9.36 -2.61
C SER A 238 -1.59 -8.03 -1.93
N ASN A 239 -2.60 -7.27 -1.53
CA ASN A 239 -2.43 -6.03 -0.77
C ASN A 239 -1.80 -6.28 0.62
N VAL A 240 -2.25 -7.35 1.32
CA VAL A 240 -1.65 -7.72 2.61
C VAL A 240 -0.20 -8.14 2.45
N ARG A 241 0.13 -8.92 1.41
CA ARG A 241 1.51 -9.33 1.12
C ARG A 241 2.41 -8.12 0.87
N SER A 242 1.96 -7.16 0.07
CA SER A 242 2.68 -5.92 -0.19
C SER A 242 2.86 -5.08 1.09
N ARG A 243 1.83 -5.03 1.92
CA ARG A 243 1.83 -4.32 3.20
C ARG A 243 2.83 -4.94 4.19
N LEU A 244 2.83 -6.27 4.31
CA LEU A 244 3.81 -7.00 5.13
C LEU A 244 5.24 -6.77 4.67
N ALA A 245 5.49 -6.80 3.36
CA ALA A 245 6.81 -6.53 2.80
C ALA A 245 7.30 -5.10 3.09
N LEU A 246 6.38 -4.13 3.10
CA LEU A 246 6.70 -2.72 3.38
C LEU A 246 6.93 -2.47 4.87
N LEU A 247 6.05 -2.98 5.75
CA LEU A 247 6.03 -2.64 7.17
C LEU A 247 6.91 -3.56 8.03
N TYR A 248 7.12 -4.80 7.59
CA TYR A 248 7.90 -5.83 8.28
C TYR A 248 8.97 -6.48 7.39
N PRO A 249 9.88 -5.69 6.77
CA PRO A 249 10.90 -6.23 5.88
C PRO A 249 11.83 -7.19 6.61
N GLY A 250 11.91 -8.45 6.12
CA GLY A 250 12.73 -9.51 6.73
C GLY A 250 12.26 -10.01 8.10
N ARG A 251 11.07 -9.57 8.58
CA ARG A 251 10.50 -9.94 9.87
C ARG A 251 9.15 -10.66 9.76
N HIS A 252 8.74 -11.03 8.56
CA HIS A 252 7.51 -11.80 8.33
C HIS A 252 7.76 -12.96 7.40
N ASP A 253 6.96 -13.99 7.58
CA ASP A 253 6.82 -15.11 6.66
C ASP A 253 5.32 -15.39 6.45
N LEU A 254 4.88 -15.40 5.20
CA LEU A 254 3.48 -15.62 4.84
C LEU A 254 3.38 -16.78 3.85
N VAL A 255 2.88 -17.89 4.35
CA VAL A 255 2.67 -19.13 3.60
C VAL A 255 1.17 -19.31 3.35
N ILE A 256 0.79 -19.49 2.09
CA ILE A 256 -0.59 -19.73 1.67
C ILE A 256 -0.62 -21.03 0.88
N HIS A 257 -1.30 -22.04 1.41
CA HIS A 257 -1.42 -23.35 0.81
C HIS A 257 -2.90 -23.74 0.61
N PRO A 258 -3.39 -23.77 -0.64
CA PRO A 258 -4.61 -24.51 -0.96
C PRO A 258 -4.30 -26.00 -0.98
N ASP A 259 -5.01 -26.79 -0.19
CA ASP A 259 -4.93 -28.26 -0.17
C ASP A 259 -6.32 -28.86 -0.36
N LYS A 260 -6.57 -29.49 -1.51
CA LYS A 260 -7.86 -30.10 -1.90
C LYS A 260 -9.05 -29.19 -1.65
N ASN A 261 -9.73 -29.33 -0.48
CA ASN A 261 -10.90 -28.54 -0.07
C ASN A 261 -10.61 -27.61 1.11
N LEU A 262 -9.32 -27.46 1.51
CA LEU A 262 -8.90 -26.60 2.62
C LEU A 262 -7.97 -25.51 2.12
N PHE A 263 -8.25 -24.29 2.51
CA PHE A 263 -7.38 -23.14 2.31
C PHE A 263 -6.69 -22.80 3.62
N ASN A 264 -5.36 -22.87 3.63
CA ASN A 264 -4.56 -22.63 4.82
C ASN A 264 -3.69 -21.40 4.62
N ILE A 265 -3.78 -20.48 5.56
CA ILE A 265 -2.90 -19.31 5.67
C ILE A 265 -2.11 -19.44 6.96
N ASN A 266 -0.81 -19.21 6.87
CA ASN A 266 0.11 -19.20 8.01
C ASN A 266 0.97 -17.96 7.93
N LEU A 267 0.77 -17.02 8.85
CA LEU A 267 1.56 -15.82 9.00
C LEU A 267 2.40 -15.92 10.25
N THR A 268 3.70 -15.78 10.08
CA THR A 268 4.66 -15.64 11.19
C THR A 268 5.24 -14.23 11.16
N LEU A 269 5.21 -13.53 12.30
CA LEU A 269 5.64 -12.15 12.40
C LEU A 269 6.51 -11.95 13.64
N LYS A 270 7.72 -11.41 13.47
CA LYS A 270 8.59 -10.99 14.57
C LYS A 270 8.12 -9.62 15.06
N LEU A 271 7.70 -9.55 16.33
CA LEU A 271 7.15 -8.35 16.97
C LEU A 271 8.23 -7.44 17.56
N LEU A 272 9.43 -7.97 17.76
CA LEU A 272 10.61 -7.28 18.31
C LEU A 272 11.51 -6.70 17.22
#